data_ccd6c2a1694a97a6e2972b5fee5bae3b
#
_entry.id   ccd6c2a1694a97a6e2972b5fee5bae3b
#
_cell.length_a   1.000
_cell.length_b   1.000
_cell.length_c   1.000
_cell.angle_alpha   90.00
_cell.angle_beta   90.00
_cell.angle_gamma   90.00
#
_symmetry.space_group_name_H-M   'P 1'
#
loop_
_entity.id
_entity.type
_entity.pdbx_description
1 polymer ?
#
loop_
_entity_poly.entity_id
_entity_poly.type
_entity_poly.pdbx_seq_one_letter_code
_entity_poly.pdbx_strand_id
1 'polypeptide(L)'
;AHKTHPIESTIFVTPEQSSMSKINIEFTLFSAFYSPLISTMTGGFLKEEGLDFEFTVSAPGVTAITALDDGSADVVQSTLSQGFNTLNKGDLPKCVHFAQINEMDGFFLTGREKDPNFTWDKLEGAEVLVHHGGQPMTMFKYACFKAGIDMNKIKIIDAGNGGEMDKAYRAGTGQFIHQQGPAPQQLEADGVGHVVTALGPVIGACGFSSLAARPEWLESEEAKAFTRAYTKTRNYMNDASAAEIAAAEKPLFPTIDEAVLADCIHTYQNMGVWTRHIDITDDGYNAMLDIFEYDGKLPLRYSYEQVCAKPPVI
;
A
#
# COMPACT_ATOMS: atom_id res chain seq x y z
N ALA A 1 48.99 -56.76 -33.53
CA ALA A 1 48.30 -56.46 -32.31
C ALA A 1 47.96 -54.97 -32.24
N HIS A 2 46.73 -54.61 -32.64
CA HIS A 2 46.21 -53.25 -32.51
C HIS A 2 45.49 -53.09 -31.17
N LYS A 3 45.99 -52.21 -30.34
CA LYS A 3 45.28 -51.77 -29.11
C LYS A 3 44.31 -50.65 -29.48
N THR A 4 43.05 -50.92 -29.40
CA THR A 4 42.00 -49.92 -29.42
C THR A 4 41.85 -49.33 -28.02
N HIS A 5 42.00 -48.02 -27.89
CA HIS A 5 41.68 -47.28 -26.68
C HIS A 5 40.17 -46.97 -26.69
N PRO A 6 39.45 -47.09 -25.59
CA PRO A 6 38.07 -46.66 -25.53
C PRO A 6 38.04 -45.13 -25.41
N ILE A 7 37.18 -44.51 -26.19
CA ILE A 7 36.85 -43.09 -26.13
C ILE A 7 35.91 -42.91 -24.91
N GLU A 8 36.39 -42.29 -23.85
CA GLU A 8 35.53 -41.82 -22.77
C GLU A 8 34.68 -40.66 -23.29
N SER A 9 33.37 -40.92 -23.39
CA SER A 9 32.41 -39.84 -23.67
C SER A 9 32.17 -39.06 -22.40
N THR A 10 32.77 -37.86 -22.32
CA THR A 10 32.47 -36.89 -21.28
C THR A 10 31.05 -36.39 -21.52
N ILE A 11 30.12 -36.82 -20.67
CA ILE A 11 28.78 -36.28 -20.63
C ILE A 11 28.88 -34.91 -20.02
N PHE A 12 28.75 -33.87 -20.85
CA PHE A 12 28.51 -32.52 -20.39
C PHE A 12 27.09 -32.49 -19.81
N VAL A 13 27.00 -32.52 -18.51
CA VAL A 13 25.77 -32.16 -17.79
C VAL A 13 25.64 -30.65 -17.94
N THR A 14 24.74 -30.22 -18.82
CA THR A 14 24.29 -28.83 -18.84
C THR A 14 23.69 -28.53 -17.47
N PRO A 15 24.07 -27.43 -16.80
CA PRO A 15 23.39 -27.06 -15.57
C PRO A 15 21.90 -26.92 -15.92
N GLU A 16 21.04 -27.70 -15.25
CA GLU A 16 19.62 -27.44 -15.26
C GLU A 16 19.44 -25.97 -14.93
N GLN A 17 18.87 -25.21 -15.87
CA GLN A 17 18.34 -23.89 -15.55
C GLN A 17 17.33 -24.12 -14.42
N SER A 18 17.73 -23.79 -13.19
CA SER A 18 16.81 -23.82 -12.08
C SER A 18 15.67 -22.86 -12.43
N SER A 19 14.46 -23.39 -12.63
CA SER A 19 13.27 -22.58 -12.82
C SER A 19 13.14 -21.65 -11.61
N MET A 20 12.98 -20.32 -11.84
CA MET A 20 12.77 -19.36 -10.78
C MET A 20 11.47 -19.70 -10.04
N SER A 21 11.51 -19.67 -8.70
CA SER A 21 10.30 -19.80 -7.90
C SER A 21 9.40 -18.59 -8.14
N LYS A 22 8.09 -18.82 -8.25
CA LYS A 22 7.10 -17.78 -8.55
C LYS A 22 6.35 -17.37 -7.30
N ILE A 23 6.19 -16.07 -7.09
CA ILE A 23 5.37 -15.49 -6.03
C ILE A 23 4.15 -14.81 -6.66
N ASN A 24 2.98 -15.07 -6.10
CA ASN A 24 1.75 -14.39 -6.46
C ASN A 24 1.45 -13.28 -5.45
N ILE A 25 1.30 -12.06 -5.95
CA ILE A 25 1.09 -10.84 -5.16
C ILE A 25 -0.29 -10.27 -5.51
N GLU A 26 -1.04 -9.83 -4.51
CA GLU A 26 -2.30 -9.13 -4.74
C GLU A 26 -2.37 -7.84 -3.94
N PHE A 27 -2.90 -6.80 -4.58
CA PHE A 27 -3.16 -5.51 -3.97
C PHE A 27 -4.65 -5.39 -3.68
N THR A 28 -5.00 -4.91 -2.50
CA THR A 28 -6.38 -4.48 -2.19
C THR A 28 -6.69 -3.17 -2.90
N LEU A 29 -5.76 -2.21 -2.85
CA LEU A 29 -5.80 -0.95 -3.61
C LEU A 29 -4.47 -0.82 -4.37
N PHE A 30 -4.52 -0.23 -5.55
CA PHE A 30 -3.33 0.00 -6.35
C PHE A 30 -3.12 1.51 -6.53
N SER A 31 -2.07 2.03 -5.93
CA SER A 31 -1.68 3.44 -6.03
C SER A 31 -0.20 3.59 -5.76
N ALA A 32 0.37 4.76 -6.08
CA ALA A 32 1.78 5.06 -5.82
C ALA A 32 2.11 5.07 -4.31
N PHE A 33 1.12 5.15 -3.45
CA PHE A 33 1.30 5.05 -2.00
C PHE A 33 1.88 3.69 -1.57
N TYR A 34 1.64 2.65 -2.38
CA TYR A 34 2.16 1.30 -2.16
C TYR A 34 3.44 1.01 -2.95
N SER A 35 4.16 2.05 -3.35
CA SER A 35 5.41 1.92 -4.10
C SER A 35 6.47 1.01 -3.47
N PRO A 36 6.59 0.86 -2.14
CA PRO A 36 7.51 -0.15 -1.61
C PRO A 36 7.25 -1.57 -2.12
N LEU A 37 5.99 -1.98 -2.27
CA LEU A 37 5.66 -3.27 -2.87
C LEU A 37 5.78 -3.23 -4.39
N ILE A 38 5.33 -2.16 -5.03
CA ILE A 38 5.44 -1.99 -6.49
C ILE A 38 6.90 -2.00 -6.93
N SER A 39 7.77 -1.24 -6.28
CA SER A 39 9.20 -1.18 -6.61
C SER A 39 9.95 -2.48 -6.29
N THR A 40 9.44 -3.29 -5.37
CA THR A 40 9.98 -4.65 -5.17
C THR A 40 9.85 -5.48 -6.44
N MET A 41 8.76 -5.28 -7.19
CA MET A 41 8.52 -5.91 -8.49
C MET A 41 9.29 -5.20 -9.62
N THR A 42 9.13 -3.89 -9.74
CA THR A 42 9.62 -3.11 -10.91
C THR A 42 11.11 -2.77 -10.84
N GLY A 43 11.70 -2.79 -9.66
CA GLY A 43 13.11 -2.47 -9.44
C GLY A 43 14.09 -3.61 -9.66
N GLY A 44 13.60 -4.81 -10.01
CA GLY A 44 14.44 -5.98 -10.23
C GLY A 44 14.87 -6.72 -8.96
N PHE A 45 14.39 -6.33 -7.80
CA PHE A 45 14.80 -6.88 -6.51
C PHE A 45 14.37 -8.34 -6.31
N LEU A 46 13.20 -8.73 -6.82
CA LEU A 46 12.74 -10.13 -6.78
C LEU A 46 13.62 -11.01 -7.67
N LYS A 47 13.93 -10.52 -8.86
CA LYS A 47 14.78 -11.25 -9.81
C LYS A 47 16.17 -11.50 -9.24
N GLU A 48 16.76 -10.53 -8.54
CA GLU A 48 18.05 -10.68 -7.87
C GLU A 48 18.05 -11.83 -6.85
N GLU A 49 16.91 -12.10 -6.24
CA GLU A 49 16.71 -13.19 -5.27
C GLU A 49 16.27 -14.51 -5.93
N GLY A 50 16.27 -14.59 -7.25
CA GLY A 50 15.83 -15.78 -7.97
C GLY A 50 14.33 -16.01 -7.96
N LEU A 51 13.54 -14.94 -7.77
CA LEU A 51 12.09 -15.00 -7.72
C LEU A 51 11.48 -14.38 -8.97
N ASP A 52 10.51 -15.09 -9.54
CA ASP A 52 9.56 -14.55 -10.51
C ASP A 52 8.28 -14.13 -9.78
N PHE A 53 7.43 -13.35 -10.42
CA PHE A 53 6.19 -12.89 -9.80
C PHE A 53 5.07 -12.71 -10.82
N GLU A 54 3.85 -12.83 -10.33
CA GLU A 54 2.65 -12.28 -10.95
C GLU A 54 1.92 -11.43 -9.91
N PHE A 55 1.22 -10.39 -10.37
CA PHE A 55 0.42 -9.60 -9.46
C PHE A 55 -0.96 -9.33 -10.04
N THR A 56 -1.91 -9.13 -9.14
CA THR A 56 -3.29 -8.77 -9.43
C THR A 56 -3.75 -7.67 -8.49
N VAL A 57 -4.84 -7.00 -8.87
CA VAL A 57 -5.53 -6.04 -8.03
C VAL A 57 -6.93 -6.59 -7.76
N SER A 58 -7.33 -6.63 -6.50
CA SER A 58 -8.67 -7.09 -6.10
C SER A 58 -9.75 -6.24 -6.73
N ALA A 59 -10.90 -6.84 -7.00
CA ALA A 59 -12.09 -6.11 -7.43
C ALA A 59 -12.47 -5.05 -6.38
N PRO A 60 -13.07 -3.91 -6.78
CA PRO A 60 -13.51 -2.89 -5.84
C PRO A 60 -14.38 -3.47 -4.72
N GLY A 61 -14.06 -3.10 -3.46
CA GLY A 61 -14.76 -3.59 -2.28
C GLY A 61 -14.35 -4.99 -1.80
N VAL A 62 -13.44 -5.67 -2.51
CA VAL A 62 -12.90 -6.98 -2.10
C VAL A 62 -11.52 -6.78 -1.49
N THR A 63 -11.30 -7.36 -0.31
CA THR A 63 -9.96 -7.36 0.31
C THR A 63 -9.07 -8.45 -0.28
N ALA A 64 -7.79 -8.14 -0.47
CA ALA A 64 -6.79 -9.10 -0.94
C ALA A 64 -6.56 -10.27 0.06
N ILE A 65 -7.02 -10.15 1.30
CA ILE A 65 -6.96 -11.25 2.30
C ILE A 65 -7.67 -12.51 1.77
N THR A 66 -8.76 -12.36 1.00
CA THR A 66 -9.44 -13.50 0.37
C THR A 66 -8.51 -14.33 -0.51
N ALA A 67 -7.56 -13.70 -1.19
CA ALA A 67 -6.59 -14.39 -2.04
C ALA A 67 -5.57 -15.22 -1.22
N LEU A 68 -5.31 -14.83 0.02
CA LEU A 68 -4.52 -15.66 0.95
C LEU A 68 -5.33 -16.87 1.41
N ASP A 69 -6.61 -16.66 1.73
CA ASP A 69 -7.48 -17.72 2.23
C ASP A 69 -7.72 -18.81 1.18
N ASP A 70 -7.84 -18.46 -0.09
CA ASP A 70 -8.04 -19.43 -1.19
C ASP A 70 -6.73 -19.92 -1.82
N GLY A 71 -5.59 -19.40 -1.37
CA GLY A 71 -4.27 -19.82 -1.84
C GLY A 71 -3.85 -19.23 -3.19
N SER A 72 -4.60 -18.30 -3.77
CA SER A 72 -4.27 -17.67 -5.06
C SER A 72 -3.18 -16.61 -4.95
N ALA A 73 -2.91 -16.10 -3.76
CA ALA A 73 -1.78 -15.20 -3.49
C ALA A 73 -0.92 -15.71 -2.33
N ASP A 74 0.35 -15.33 -2.35
CA ASP A 74 1.33 -15.64 -1.29
C ASP A 74 1.55 -14.44 -0.39
N VAL A 75 1.61 -13.25 -0.97
CA VAL A 75 1.80 -11.96 -0.27
C VAL A 75 0.75 -10.97 -0.78
N VAL A 76 0.11 -10.27 0.13
CA VAL A 76 -0.88 -9.26 -0.23
C VAL A 76 -0.61 -7.94 0.45
N GLN A 77 -0.99 -6.83 -0.22
CA GLN A 77 -1.14 -5.53 0.41
C GLN A 77 -2.51 -5.49 1.11
N SER A 78 -2.48 -5.20 2.39
CA SER A 78 -3.66 -5.13 3.23
C SER A 78 -3.48 -4.10 4.34
N THR A 79 -4.34 -4.14 5.34
CA THR A 79 -4.30 -3.27 6.51
C THR A 79 -4.56 -4.09 7.78
N LEU A 80 -4.04 -3.63 8.91
CA LEU A 80 -4.25 -4.27 10.21
C LEU A 80 -5.73 -4.41 10.56
N SER A 81 -6.55 -3.48 10.06
CA SER A 81 -8.01 -3.49 10.28
C SER A 81 -8.69 -4.74 9.74
N GLN A 82 -8.13 -5.42 8.77
CA GLN A 82 -8.65 -6.71 8.31
C GLN A 82 -8.54 -7.78 9.40
N GLY A 83 -7.46 -7.76 10.16
CA GLY A 83 -7.31 -8.61 11.35
C GLY A 83 -8.30 -8.23 12.45
N PHE A 84 -8.47 -6.94 12.71
CA PHE A 84 -9.46 -6.45 13.68
C PHE A 84 -10.87 -6.90 13.31
N ASN A 85 -11.26 -6.76 12.06
CA ASN A 85 -12.60 -7.14 11.58
C ASN A 85 -12.84 -8.64 11.75
N THR A 86 -11.85 -9.48 11.46
CA THR A 86 -11.96 -10.93 11.65
C THR A 86 -12.14 -11.28 13.12
N LEU A 87 -11.34 -10.72 14.00
CA LEU A 87 -11.43 -10.94 15.44
C LEU A 87 -12.72 -10.39 16.03
N ASN A 88 -13.22 -9.24 15.53
CA ASN A 88 -14.50 -8.67 15.96
C ASN A 88 -15.67 -9.59 15.67
N LYS A 89 -15.60 -10.43 14.65
CA LYS A 89 -16.60 -11.45 14.31
C LYS A 89 -16.50 -12.71 15.16
N GLY A 90 -15.48 -12.81 16.02
CA GLY A 90 -15.19 -14.00 16.80
C GLY A 90 -14.42 -15.09 16.03
N ASP A 91 -13.90 -14.76 14.84
CA ASP A 91 -13.10 -15.67 14.03
C ASP A 91 -11.61 -15.50 14.32
N LEU A 92 -10.82 -16.53 14.01
CA LEU A 92 -9.35 -16.46 14.06
C LEU A 92 -8.83 -16.09 12.67
N PRO A 93 -7.92 -15.09 12.55
CA PRO A 93 -7.28 -14.78 11.30
C PRO A 93 -6.48 -15.98 10.77
N LYS A 94 -6.57 -16.26 9.47
CA LYS A 94 -5.80 -17.29 8.78
C LYS A 94 -4.48 -16.76 8.23
N CYS A 95 -4.26 -15.46 8.34
CA CYS A 95 -3.05 -14.78 7.90
C CYS A 95 -2.52 -13.90 9.02
N VAL A 96 -1.28 -13.44 8.84
CA VAL A 96 -0.63 -12.46 9.71
C VAL A 96 -0.08 -11.31 8.89
N HIS A 97 -0.09 -10.11 9.47
CA HIS A 97 0.58 -8.95 8.92
C HIS A 97 2.02 -8.94 9.41
N PHE A 98 2.99 -8.95 8.51
CA PHE A 98 4.39 -9.22 8.87
C PHE A 98 5.38 -8.13 8.47
N ALA A 99 4.98 -7.17 7.65
CA ALA A 99 5.85 -6.07 7.27
C ALA A 99 5.02 -4.81 6.98
N GLN A 100 5.61 -3.65 7.27
CA GLN A 100 5.00 -2.36 7.03
C GLN A 100 5.20 -1.94 5.58
N ILE A 101 4.20 -1.28 4.98
CA ILE A 101 4.36 -0.60 3.69
C ILE A 101 4.54 0.89 3.91
N ASN A 102 3.65 1.51 4.63
CA ASN A 102 3.66 2.95 4.91
C ASN A 102 3.24 3.22 6.35
N GLU A 103 3.84 4.24 6.94
CA GLU A 103 3.67 4.55 8.37
C GLU A 103 2.99 5.89 8.61
N MET A 104 2.22 6.35 7.64
CA MET A 104 1.41 7.55 7.70
C MET A 104 0.27 7.41 6.71
N ASP A 105 -0.85 8.10 6.95
CA ASP A 105 -1.92 8.18 5.96
C ASP A 105 -1.42 8.86 4.68
N GLY A 106 -1.80 8.33 3.52
CA GLY A 106 -1.36 8.81 2.22
C GLY A 106 -2.45 9.48 1.39
N PHE A 107 -3.58 9.81 2.00
CA PHE A 107 -4.66 10.53 1.33
C PHE A 107 -4.40 12.02 1.32
N PHE A 108 -4.88 12.66 0.25
CA PHE A 108 -4.85 14.10 0.06
C PHE A 108 -6.28 14.63 -0.07
N LEU A 109 -6.45 15.90 0.25
CA LEU A 109 -7.64 16.67 -0.12
C LEU A 109 -7.27 17.61 -1.25
N THR A 110 -8.06 17.55 -2.31
CA THR A 110 -7.95 18.42 -3.48
C THR A 110 -9.18 19.32 -3.53
N GLY A 111 -8.99 20.61 -3.70
CA GLY A 111 -10.07 21.61 -3.83
C GLY A 111 -10.12 22.19 -5.24
N ARG A 112 -11.18 22.92 -5.53
CA ARG A 112 -11.38 23.59 -6.83
C ARG A 112 -10.41 24.74 -7.04
N GLU A 113 -10.10 25.46 -5.96
CA GLU A 113 -9.26 26.65 -5.98
C GLU A 113 -7.93 26.39 -5.32
N LYS A 114 -6.89 27.07 -5.78
CA LYS A 114 -5.59 27.10 -5.10
C LYS A 114 -5.77 27.80 -3.76
N ASP A 115 -5.38 27.13 -2.67
CA ASP A 115 -5.50 27.67 -1.32
C ASP A 115 -4.25 27.32 -0.49
N PRO A 116 -3.18 28.15 -0.57
CA PRO A 116 -1.96 27.93 0.18
C PRO A 116 -2.15 28.10 1.71
N ASN A 117 -3.24 28.72 2.12
CA ASN A 117 -3.60 28.95 3.52
C ASN A 117 -4.79 28.12 3.95
N PHE A 118 -4.94 26.92 3.36
CA PHE A 118 -6.01 26.02 3.72
C PHE A 118 -6.00 25.67 5.21
N THR A 119 -7.20 25.71 5.80
CA THR A 119 -7.46 25.25 7.16
C THR A 119 -8.62 24.25 7.13
N TRP A 120 -8.59 23.27 8.01
CA TRP A 120 -9.56 22.17 8.00
C TRP A 120 -11.02 22.62 8.23
N ASP A 121 -11.23 23.73 8.96
CA ASP A 121 -12.55 24.31 9.17
C ASP A 121 -13.25 24.73 7.86
N LYS A 122 -12.51 24.94 6.79
CA LYS A 122 -13.08 25.21 5.45
C LYS A 122 -13.87 24.03 4.86
N LEU A 123 -13.71 22.85 5.42
CA LEU A 123 -14.54 21.68 5.06
C LEU A 123 -15.94 21.75 5.63
N GLU A 124 -16.16 22.48 6.74
CA GLU A 124 -17.46 22.64 7.35
C GLU A 124 -18.41 23.40 6.40
N GLY A 125 -19.56 22.81 6.11
CA GLY A 125 -20.52 23.32 5.12
C GLY A 125 -20.18 22.98 3.66
N ALA A 126 -19.01 22.42 3.40
CA ALA A 126 -18.59 22.04 2.05
C ALA A 126 -19.05 20.63 1.68
N GLU A 127 -19.20 20.39 0.38
CA GLU A 127 -19.41 19.07 -0.20
C GLU A 127 -18.06 18.40 -0.46
N VAL A 128 -17.81 17.26 0.20
CA VAL A 128 -16.55 16.54 0.11
C VAL A 128 -16.82 15.10 -0.35
N LEU A 129 -16.22 14.72 -1.48
CA LEU A 129 -16.19 13.32 -1.89
C LEU A 129 -15.15 12.61 -1.05
N VAL A 130 -15.60 11.69 -0.20
CA VAL A 130 -14.75 10.90 0.69
C VAL A 130 -14.79 9.45 0.28
N HIS A 131 -13.62 8.81 0.28
CA HIS A 131 -13.53 7.39 -0.01
C HIS A 131 -14.23 6.60 1.09
N HIS A 132 -15.35 5.96 0.74
CA HIS A 132 -16.21 5.22 1.64
C HIS A 132 -15.75 3.78 1.85
N GLY A 133 -16.15 3.25 2.99
CA GLY A 133 -15.86 1.89 3.39
C GLY A 133 -14.47 1.69 3.97
N GLY A 134 -14.37 0.82 4.95
CA GLY A 134 -13.12 0.40 5.54
C GLY A 134 -12.26 1.52 6.13
N GLN A 135 -10.97 1.33 6.02
CA GLN A 135 -9.98 2.20 6.65
C GLN A 135 -9.97 3.64 6.13
N PRO A 136 -10.11 3.95 4.84
CA PRO A 136 -10.05 5.34 4.38
C PRO A 136 -11.04 6.26 5.09
N MET A 137 -12.29 5.84 5.26
CA MET A 137 -13.29 6.63 5.98
C MET A 137 -12.95 6.77 7.47
N THR A 138 -12.50 5.71 8.11
CA THR A 138 -12.07 5.74 9.50
C THR A 138 -10.93 6.72 9.72
N MET A 139 -9.96 6.74 8.82
CA MET A 139 -8.83 7.67 8.86
C MET A 139 -9.29 9.12 8.63
N PHE A 140 -10.21 9.36 7.70
CA PHE A 140 -10.78 10.69 7.48
C PHE A 140 -11.50 11.22 8.73
N LYS A 141 -12.30 10.39 9.39
CA LYS A 141 -12.95 10.76 10.66
C LYS A 141 -11.94 11.14 11.72
N TYR A 142 -10.88 10.36 11.83
CA TYR A 142 -9.83 10.63 12.82
C TYR A 142 -9.05 11.92 12.50
N ALA A 143 -8.78 12.19 11.23
CA ALA A 143 -8.16 13.42 10.79
C ALA A 143 -9.03 14.65 11.17
N CYS A 144 -10.33 14.60 10.93
CA CYS A 144 -11.26 15.64 11.34
C CYS A 144 -11.23 15.86 12.86
N PHE A 145 -11.23 14.79 13.64
CA PHE A 145 -11.10 14.85 15.10
C PHE A 145 -9.79 15.55 15.53
N LYS A 146 -8.66 15.12 14.95
CA LYS A 146 -7.35 15.71 15.26
C LYS A 146 -7.24 17.18 14.83
N ALA A 147 -7.91 17.54 13.74
CA ALA A 147 -7.97 18.92 13.26
C ALA A 147 -8.94 19.80 14.06
N GLY A 148 -9.72 19.22 14.96
CA GLY A 148 -10.65 19.96 15.82
C GLY A 148 -11.91 20.42 15.11
N ILE A 149 -12.32 19.78 14.00
CA ILE A 149 -13.53 20.14 13.26
C ILE A 149 -14.66 19.12 13.50
N ASP A 150 -15.89 19.61 13.37
CA ASP A 150 -17.08 18.78 13.48
C ASP A 150 -17.40 18.14 12.12
N MET A 151 -17.18 16.85 11.99
CA MET A 151 -17.44 16.10 10.80
C MET A 151 -18.93 16.12 10.39
N ASN A 152 -19.86 16.27 11.34
CA ASN A 152 -21.30 16.36 11.05
C ASN A 152 -21.67 17.63 10.27
N LYS A 153 -20.79 18.64 10.25
CA LYS A 153 -20.97 19.85 9.46
C LYS A 153 -20.45 19.72 8.03
N ILE A 154 -19.80 18.61 7.68
CA ILE A 154 -19.33 18.35 6.33
C ILE A 154 -20.41 17.60 5.58
N LYS A 155 -20.68 18.03 4.33
CA LYS A 155 -21.58 17.30 3.42
C LYS A 155 -20.78 16.23 2.70
N ILE A 156 -20.69 15.05 3.33
CA ILE A 156 -19.91 13.92 2.80
C ILE A 156 -20.70 13.25 1.70
N ILE A 157 -20.06 13.09 0.52
CA ILE A 157 -20.64 12.47 -0.65
C ILE A 157 -19.96 11.10 -0.87
N ASP A 158 -20.77 10.06 -1.03
CA ASP A 158 -20.34 8.75 -1.54
C ASP A 158 -20.59 8.70 -3.04
N ALA A 159 -19.52 8.83 -3.82
CA ALA A 159 -19.60 8.78 -5.29
C ALA A 159 -19.10 7.44 -5.85
N GLY A 160 -18.98 6.40 -4.99
CA GLY A 160 -18.52 5.08 -5.38
C GLY A 160 -17.05 4.81 -5.07
N ASN A 161 -16.40 3.99 -5.89
CA ASN A 161 -14.98 3.67 -5.75
C ASN A 161 -14.07 4.84 -6.18
N GLY A 162 -12.75 4.69 -6.03
CA GLY A 162 -11.80 5.75 -6.35
C GLY A 162 -11.90 6.28 -7.78
N GLY A 163 -12.07 5.40 -8.76
CA GLY A 163 -12.23 5.80 -10.16
C GLY A 163 -13.54 6.54 -10.41
N GLU A 164 -14.63 6.10 -9.80
CA GLU A 164 -15.94 6.74 -9.89
C GLU A 164 -15.94 8.11 -9.21
N MET A 165 -15.27 8.24 -8.06
CA MET A 165 -15.08 9.51 -7.37
C MET A 165 -14.31 10.53 -8.23
N ASP A 166 -13.21 10.10 -8.84
CA ASP A 166 -12.38 10.95 -9.71
C ASP A 166 -13.22 11.45 -10.90
N LYS A 167 -13.97 10.56 -11.52
CA LYS A 167 -14.87 10.90 -12.63
C LYS A 167 -15.94 11.90 -12.19
N ALA A 168 -16.57 11.69 -11.04
CA ALA A 168 -17.60 12.61 -10.51
C ALA A 168 -17.01 14.00 -10.22
N TYR A 169 -15.83 14.05 -9.61
CA TYR A 169 -15.14 15.32 -9.34
C TYR A 169 -14.80 16.06 -10.63
N ARG A 170 -14.27 15.37 -11.64
CA ARG A 170 -14.00 15.95 -12.97
C ARG A 170 -15.26 16.49 -13.64
N ALA A 171 -16.42 15.88 -13.41
CA ALA A 171 -17.72 16.32 -13.90
C ALA A 171 -18.34 17.47 -13.12
N GLY A 172 -17.70 17.93 -12.03
CA GLY A 172 -18.12 19.07 -11.23
C GLY A 172 -18.79 18.75 -9.91
N THR A 173 -18.84 17.49 -9.50
CA THR A 173 -19.42 17.08 -8.22
C THR A 173 -18.46 17.37 -7.07
N GLY A 174 -18.95 18.02 -6.01
CA GLY A 174 -18.19 18.30 -4.79
C GLY A 174 -17.21 19.46 -4.90
N GLN A 175 -16.86 20.01 -3.76
CA GLN A 175 -15.87 21.10 -3.62
C GLN A 175 -14.49 20.56 -3.34
N PHE A 176 -14.43 19.42 -2.65
CA PHE A 176 -13.17 18.73 -2.31
C PHE A 176 -13.30 17.24 -2.60
N ILE A 177 -12.16 16.61 -2.87
CA ILE A 177 -12.08 15.17 -3.08
C ILE A 177 -10.91 14.57 -2.28
N HIS A 178 -11.17 13.42 -1.66
CA HIS A 178 -10.27 12.66 -0.81
C HIS A 178 -9.72 11.46 -1.59
N GLN A 179 -8.41 11.49 -1.92
CA GLN A 179 -7.77 10.47 -2.77
C GLN A 179 -6.34 10.19 -2.34
N GLN A 180 -5.89 8.96 -2.61
CA GLN A 180 -4.46 8.62 -2.61
C GLN A 180 -3.78 9.12 -3.89
N GLY A 181 -2.48 9.42 -3.80
CA GLY A 181 -1.69 9.71 -5.00
C GLY A 181 -1.48 8.47 -5.89
N PRO A 182 -1.38 8.65 -7.21
CA PRO A 182 -1.13 9.92 -7.92
C PRO A 182 -2.40 10.65 -8.43
N ALA A 183 -3.60 10.17 -8.12
CA ALA A 183 -4.84 10.78 -8.64
C ALA A 183 -4.96 12.29 -8.35
N PRO A 184 -4.67 12.80 -7.12
CA PRO A 184 -4.72 14.23 -6.87
C PRO A 184 -3.72 15.02 -7.71
N GLN A 185 -2.52 14.51 -7.89
CA GLN A 185 -1.48 15.16 -8.69
C GLN A 185 -1.87 15.21 -10.17
N GLN A 186 -2.56 14.19 -10.67
CA GLN A 186 -3.07 14.19 -12.05
C GLN A 186 -4.21 15.19 -12.21
N LEU A 187 -5.09 15.35 -11.22
CA LEU A 187 -6.11 16.41 -11.23
C LEU A 187 -5.46 17.79 -11.31
N GLU A 188 -4.38 18.03 -10.58
CA GLU A 188 -3.65 19.29 -10.67
C GLU A 188 -3.03 19.51 -12.05
N ALA A 189 -2.38 18.51 -12.60
CA ALA A 189 -1.76 18.57 -13.93
C ALA A 189 -2.81 18.84 -15.03
N ASP A 190 -4.02 18.30 -14.87
CA ASP A 190 -5.12 18.47 -15.80
C ASP A 190 -5.89 19.79 -15.58
N GLY A 191 -5.51 20.60 -14.59
CA GLY A 191 -6.16 21.89 -14.30
C GLY A 191 -7.54 21.78 -13.69
N VAL A 192 -7.88 20.64 -13.09
CA VAL A 192 -9.22 20.35 -12.53
C VAL A 192 -9.30 20.71 -11.05
N GLY A 193 -8.19 20.76 -10.34
CA GLY A 193 -8.14 21.06 -8.92
C GLY A 193 -6.75 21.36 -8.41
N HIS A 194 -6.67 21.61 -7.12
CA HIS A 194 -5.42 21.91 -6.41
C HIS A 194 -5.37 21.14 -5.10
N VAL A 195 -4.29 20.42 -4.86
CA VAL A 195 -4.06 19.77 -3.56
C VAL A 195 -3.94 20.86 -2.49
N VAL A 196 -4.76 20.77 -1.46
CA VAL A 196 -4.81 21.77 -0.38
C VAL A 196 -4.22 21.26 0.92
N THR A 197 -4.28 19.97 1.18
CA THR A 197 -3.68 19.35 2.38
C THR A 197 -3.52 17.84 2.23
N ALA A 198 -2.76 17.26 3.15
CA ALA A 198 -2.60 15.81 3.32
C ALA A 198 -3.10 15.41 4.71
N LEU A 199 -3.67 14.21 4.83
CA LEU A 199 -4.17 13.68 6.10
C LEU A 199 -3.04 13.24 7.03
N GLY A 200 -1.95 12.72 6.46
CA GLY A 200 -0.85 12.15 7.23
C GLY A 200 -0.31 13.02 8.33
N PRO A 201 0.08 14.27 8.06
CA PRO A 201 0.64 15.17 9.09
C PRO A 201 -0.35 15.50 10.21
N VAL A 202 -1.64 15.51 9.94
CA VAL A 202 -2.68 15.78 10.94
C VAL A 202 -2.89 14.59 11.87
N ILE A 203 -2.90 13.39 11.30
CA ILE A 203 -3.10 12.13 12.05
C ILE A 203 -1.83 11.77 12.82
N GLY A 204 -0.67 11.93 12.20
CA GLY A 204 0.61 11.49 12.72
C GLY A 204 0.98 10.08 12.27
N ALA A 205 2.12 9.59 12.74
CA ALA A 205 2.62 8.26 12.38
C ALA A 205 1.67 7.15 12.84
N CYS A 206 1.45 6.18 11.96
CA CYS A 206 0.60 5.02 12.23
C CYS A 206 0.94 3.88 11.27
N GLY A 207 0.60 2.65 11.62
CA GLY A 207 0.77 1.48 10.78
C GLY A 207 -0.33 1.36 9.72
N PHE A 208 -0.30 2.22 8.70
CA PHE A 208 -1.41 2.37 7.74
C PHE A 208 -1.66 1.12 6.91
N SER A 209 -0.67 0.68 6.13
CA SER A 209 -0.77 -0.54 5.31
C SER A 209 0.38 -1.48 5.56
N SER A 210 0.11 -2.76 5.37
CA SER A 210 1.05 -3.83 5.66
C SER A 210 1.00 -4.94 4.61
N LEU A 211 2.07 -5.71 4.54
CA LEU A 211 2.10 -6.99 3.86
C LEU A 211 1.52 -8.06 4.78
N ALA A 212 0.67 -8.91 4.23
CA ALA A 212 0.13 -10.05 4.93
C ALA A 212 0.40 -11.34 4.15
N ALA A 213 0.51 -12.44 4.87
CA ALA A 213 0.76 -13.78 4.31
C ALA A 213 0.19 -14.85 5.24
N ARG A 214 0.06 -16.07 4.72
CA ARG A 214 -0.23 -17.23 5.58
C ARG A 214 0.98 -17.50 6.48
N PRO A 215 0.79 -17.85 7.76
CA PRO A 215 1.90 -18.12 8.68
C PRO A 215 2.88 -19.18 8.15
N GLU A 216 2.39 -20.25 7.53
CA GLU A 216 3.21 -21.32 6.98
C GLU A 216 4.07 -20.85 5.79
N TRP A 217 3.58 -19.90 4.99
CA TRP A 217 4.38 -19.34 3.90
C TRP A 217 5.59 -18.57 4.41
N LEU A 218 5.46 -17.89 5.54
CA LEU A 218 6.56 -17.11 6.15
C LEU A 218 7.75 -17.98 6.57
N GLU A 219 7.55 -19.29 6.74
CA GLU A 219 8.62 -20.24 7.06
C GLU A 219 9.37 -20.74 5.82
N SER A 220 8.90 -20.41 4.62
CA SER A 220 9.48 -20.86 3.36
C SER A 220 10.74 -20.10 2.96
N GLU A 221 11.55 -20.70 2.09
CA GLU A 221 12.72 -20.04 1.50
C GLU A 221 12.31 -18.88 0.58
N GLU A 222 11.16 -18.99 -0.09
CA GLU A 222 10.58 -17.91 -0.91
C GLU A 222 10.26 -16.69 -0.05
N ALA A 223 9.74 -16.89 1.16
CA ALA A 223 9.44 -15.78 2.08
C ALA A 223 10.72 -15.06 2.54
N LYS A 224 11.78 -15.80 2.80
CA LYS A 224 13.10 -15.21 3.16
C LYS A 224 13.67 -14.42 1.99
N ALA A 225 13.61 -14.97 0.79
CA ALA A 225 14.08 -14.29 -0.43
C ALA A 225 13.26 -13.03 -0.71
N PHE A 226 11.94 -13.11 -0.59
CA PHE A 226 11.05 -11.95 -0.69
C PHE A 226 11.41 -10.88 0.36
N THR A 227 11.65 -11.28 1.59
CA THR A 227 12.00 -10.35 2.68
C THR A 227 13.33 -9.65 2.42
N ARG A 228 14.33 -10.34 1.85
CA ARG A 228 15.58 -9.70 1.43
C ARG A 228 15.33 -8.67 0.32
N ALA A 229 14.55 -9.03 -0.69
CA ALA A 229 14.18 -8.13 -1.77
C ALA A 229 13.43 -6.89 -1.24
N TYR A 230 12.47 -7.09 -0.37
CA TYR A 230 11.67 -6.01 0.22
C TYR A 230 12.51 -5.09 1.11
N THR A 231 13.46 -5.64 1.86
CA THR A 231 14.40 -4.85 2.67
C THR A 231 15.26 -3.93 1.81
N LYS A 232 15.79 -4.44 0.69
CA LYS A 232 16.51 -3.61 -0.29
C LYS A 232 15.62 -2.53 -0.89
N THR A 233 14.38 -2.86 -1.20
CA THR A 233 13.41 -1.91 -1.75
C THR A 233 13.13 -0.76 -0.77
N ARG A 234 13.02 -1.03 0.53
CA ARG A 234 12.80 0.03 1.54
C ARG A 234 13.94 1.05 1.53
N ASN A 235 15.18 0.60 1.42
CA ASN A 235 16.32 1.50 1.28
C ASN A 235 16.28 2.27 -0.04
N TYR A 236 15.99 1.58 -1.14
CA TYR A 236 15.84 2.16 -2.46
C TYR A 236 14.77 3.28 -2.49
N MET A 237 13.63 3.07 -1.85
CA MET A 237 12.56 4.09 -1.75
C MET A 237 13.01 5.37 -1.05
N ASN A 238 14.03 5.32 -0.22
CA ASN A 238 14.57 6.47 0.48
C ASN A 238 15.79 7.08 -0.21
N ASP A 239 16.54 6.30 -0.98
CA ASP A 239 17.81 6.71 -1.56
C ASP A 239 17.72 7.09 -3.05
N ALA A 240 16.82 6.44 -3.79
CA ALA A 240 16.64 6.71 -5.22
C ALA A 240 15.86 8.01 -5.46
N SER A 241 16.09 8.64 -6.59
CA SER A 241 15.29 9.78 -7.02
C SER A 241 13.86 9.36 -7.36
N ALA A 242 12.91 10.24 -7.12
CA ALA A 242 11.53 10.01 -7.53
C ALA A 242 11.39 9.77 -9.04
N ALA A 243 12.22 10.45 -9.85
CA ALA A 243 12.22 10.26 -11.30
C ALA A 243 12.62 8.83 -11.70
N GLU A 244 13.63 8.25 -11.06
CA GLU A 244 14.05 6.86 -11.31
C GLU A 244 12.96 5.87 -10.92
N ILE A 245 12.37 6.03 -9.74
CA ILE A 245 11.28 5.18 -9.25
C ILE A 245 10.08 5.26 -10.20
N ALA A 246 9.67 6.48 -10.57
CA ALA A 246 8.54 6.71 -11.47
C ALA A 246 8.78 6.12 -12.86
N ALA A 247 9.97 6.23 -13.42
CA ALA A 247 10.30 5.65 -14.72
C ALA A 247 10.11 4.13 -14.73
N ALA A 248 10.53 3.45 -13.66
CA ALA A 248 10.37 1.99 -13.52
C ALA A 248 8.91 1.59 -13.30
N GLU A 249 8.13 2.38 -12.56
CA GLU A 249 6.73 2.09 -12.25
C GLU A 249 5.75 2.52 -13.35
N LYS A 250 6.13 3.45 -14.23
CA LYS A 250 5.25 4.05 -15.25
C LYS A 250 4.42 3.04 -16.06
N PRO A 251 4.96 1.88 -16.50
CA PRO A 251 4.16 0.92 -17.25
C PRO A 251 2.93 0.40 -16.49
N LEU A 252 2.94 0.45 -15.15
CA LEU A 252 1.84 0.03 -14.29
C LEU A 252 0.83 1.16 -14.02
N PHE A 253 1.13 2.37 -14.45
CA PHE A 253 0.26 3.55 -14.32
C PHE A 253 0.00 4.18 -15.70
N PRO A 254 -0.70 3.48 -16.60
CA PRO A 254 -0.81 3.91 -18.01
C PRO A 254 -1.56 5.22 -18.20
N THR A 255 -2.43 5.61 -17.26
CA THR A 255 -3.22 6.85 -17.34
C THR A 255 -2.59 8.03 -16.61
N ILE A 256 -1.43 7.85 -16.01
CA ILE A 256 -0.73 8.87 -15.23
C ILE A 256 0.52 9.29 -15.98
N ASP A 257 0.72 10.60 -16.16
CA ASP A 257 1.93 11.14 -16.76
C ASP A 257 3.14 10.79 -15.88
N GLU A 258 4.27 10.42 -16.50
CA GLU A 258 5.47 10.01 -15.73
C GLU A 258 5.95 11.12 -14.80
N ALA A 259 5.94 12.38 -15.25
CA ALA A 259 6.31 13.52 -14.42
C ALA A 259 5.36 13.70 -13.22
N VAL A 260 4.07 13.44 -13.40
CA VAL A 260 3.07 13.47 -12.34
C VAL A 260 3.30 12.37 -11.33
N LEU A 261 3.60 11.17 -11.81
CA LEU A 261 3.96 10.03 -10.94
C LEU A 261 5.22 10.33 -10.12
N ALA A 262 6.24 10.95 -10.73
CA ALA A 262 7.45 11.37 -10.04
C ALA A 262 7.15 12.42 -8.96
N ASP A 263 6.32 13.40 -9.24
CA ASP A 263 5.92 14.42 -8.27
C ASP A 263 5.20 13.80 -7.06
N CYS A 264 4.31 12.86 -7.31
CA CYS A 264 3.60 12.10 -6.27
C CYS A 264 4.58 11.33 -5.38
N ILE A 265 5.49 10.57 -5.99
CA ILE A 265 6.49 9.79 -5.27
C ILE A 265 7.40 10.69 -4.44
N HIS A 266 7.85 11.81 -5.02
CA HIS A 266 8.64 12.81 -4.32
C HIS A 266 7.92 13.38 -3.09
N THR A 267 6.64 13.68 -3.23
CA THR A 267 5.80 14.13 -2.11
C THR A 267 5.78 13.10 -0.99
N TYR A 268 5.56 11.83 -1.30
CA TYR A 268 5.56 10.76 -0.31
C TYR A 268 6.94 10.56 0.34
N GLN A 269 8.02 10.66 -0.43
CA GLN A 269 9.38 10.62 0.13
C GLN A 269 9.59 11.75 1.14
N ASN A 270 9.19 12.97 0.79
CA ASN A 270 9.32 14.13 1.67
C ASN A 270 8.44 14.05 2.91
N MET A 271 7.28 13.43 2.82
CA MET A 271 6.41 13.18 3.97
C MET A 271 6.98 12.13 4.93
N GLY A 272 7.93 11.31 4.48
CA GLY A 272 8.51 10.24 5.29
C GLY A 272 7.58 9.05 5.50
N VAL A 273 6.65 8.80 4.57
CA VAL A 273 5.66 7.71 4.70
C VAL A 273 6.27 6.32 4.56
N TRP A 274 7.45 6.22 3.93
CA TRP A 274 8.16 4.97 3.68
C TRP A 274 9.45 4.92 4.49
N THR A 275 9.39 4.36 5.68
CA THR A 275 10.57 4.21 6.54
C THR A 275 11.52 3.12 6.03
N ARG A 276 12.76 3.09 6.55
CA ARG A 276 13.74 2.09 6.12
C ARG A 276 13.54 0.73 6.75
N HIS A 277 13.01 0.68 7.98
CA HIS A 277 12.68 -0.59 8.62
C HIS A 277 11.46 -1.24 7.96
N ILE A 278 11.38 -2.55 8.06
CA ILE A 278 10.29 -3.32 7.44
C ILE A 278 9.27 -3.84 8.46
N ASP A 279 9.63 -3.97 9.73
CA ASP A 279 8.75 -4.48 10.75
C ASP A 279 7.61 -3.52 11.09
N ILE A 280 6.49 -4.06 11.49
CA ILE A 280 5.37 -3.30 12.04
C ILE A 280 5.75 -2.99 13.49
N THR A 281 5.93 -1.70 13.82
CA THR A 281 6.31 -1.28 15.16
C THR A 281 5.13 -1.37 16.13
N ASP A 282 5.42 -1.52 17.41
CA ASP A 282 4.39 -1.46 18.46
C ASP A 282 3.67 -0.10 18.44
N ASP A 283 4.41 0.99 18.26
CA ASP A 283 3.83 2.34 18.17
C ASP A 283 2.89 2.48 16.97
N GLY A 284 3.28 1.99 15.80
CA GLY A 284 2.45 1.99 14.60
C GLY A 284 1.19 1.16 14.78
N TYR A 285 1.32 0.00 15.40
CA TYR A 285 0.19 -0.88 15.71
C TYR A 285 -0.77 -0.21 16.72
N ASN A 286 -0.25 0.34 17.81
CA ASN A 286 -1.05 0.99 18.85
C ASN A 286 -1.78 2.23 18.31
N ALA A 287 -1.14 3.00 17.42
CA ALA A 287 -1.80 4.13 16.76
C ALA A 287 -3.03 3.70 15.97
N MET A 288 -2.96 2.55 15.27
CA MET A 288 -4.12 2.01 14.55
C MET A 288 -5.22 1.53 15.50
N LEU A 289 -4.87 0.96 16.65
CA LEU A 289 -5.86 0.63 17.68
C LEU A 289 -6.60 1.89 18.16
N ASP A 290 -5.87 2.98 18.44
CA ASP A 290 -6.46 4.25 18.88
C ASP A 290 -7.43 4.81 17.84
N ILE A 291 -7.05 4.78 16.57
CA ILE A 291 -7.86 5.28 15.45
C ILE A 291 -9.15 4.49 15.29
N PHE A 292 -9.07 3.16 15.31
CA PHE A 292 -10.25 2.30 15.16
C PHE A 292 -11.14 2.29 16.40
N GLU A 293 -10.55 2.44 17.59
CA GLU A 293 -11.30 2.63 18.83
C GLU A 293 -12.11 3.92 18.79
N TYR A 294 -11.50 5.02 18.33
CA TYR A 294 -12.19 6.29 18.15
C TYR A 294 -13.42 6.17 17.22
N ASP A 295 -13.33 5.40 16.16
CA ASP A 295 -14.45 5.18 15.21
C ASP A 295 -15.48 4.17 15.73
N GLY A 296 -15.31 3.64 16.93
CA GLY A 296 -16.23 2.65 17.51
C GLY A 296 -16.17 1.28 16.84
N LYS A 297 -15.11 0.99 16.09
CA LYS A 297 -14.92 -0.26 15.32
C LYS A 297 -14.03 -1.27 16.04
N LEU A 298 -13.63 -1.00 17.27
CA LEU A 298 -12.72 -1.83 18.03
C LEU A 298 -13.26 -2.04 19.44
N PRO A 299 -14.12 -3.05 19.66
CA PRO A 299 -14.68 -3.32 20.99
C PRO A 299 -13.64 -3.83 21.99
N LEU A 300 -12.56 -4.44 21.51
CA LEU A 300 -11.42 -4.92 22.29
C LEU A 300 -10.11 -4.47 21.63
N ARG A 301 -9.13 -4.13 22.46
CA ARG A 301 -7.77 -3.85 21.97
C ARG A 301 -7.02 -5.19 21.84
N TYR A 302 -6.93 -5.68 20.63
CA TYR A 302 -6.24 -6.94 20.35
C TYR A 302 -4.72 -6.77 20.50
N SER A 303 -4.05 -7.81 20.98
CA SER A 303 -2.60 -7.79 21.10
C SER A 303 -1.94 -7.82 19.71
N TYR A 304 -0.70 -7.34 19.65
CA TYR A 304 0.11 -7.39 18.42
C TYR A 304 0.13 -8.79 17.81
N GLU A 305 0.37 -9.81 18.64
CA GLU A 305 0.52 -11.20 18.22
C GLU A 305 -0.77 -11.83 17.66
N GLN A 306 -1.93 -11.27 17.99
CA GLN A 306 -3.20 -11.72 17.40
C GLN A 306 -3.36 -11.30 15.93
N VAL A 307 -2.66 -10.26 15.50
CA VAL A 307 -2.80 -9.66 14.16
C VAL A 307 -1.50 -9.70 13.37
N CYS A 308 -0.37 -9.54 14.04
CA CYS A 308 0.96 -9.35 13.44
C CYS A 308 1.92 -10.48 13.79
N ALA A 309 2.92 -10.64 12.92
CA ALA A 309 4.13 -11.42 13.18
C ALA A 309 5.35 -10.59 12.78
N LYS A 310 6.52 -10.94 13.29
CA LYS A 310 7.77 -10.34 12.82
C LYS A 310 8.12 -10.88 11.44
N PRO A 311 8.80 -10.09 10.59
CA PRO A 311 9.28 -10.57 9.31
C PRO A 311 10.21 -11.78 9.48
N PRO A 312 10.31 -12.65 8.46
CA PRO A 312 11.33 -13.70 8.45
C PRO A 312 12.72 -13.13 8.72
N VAL A 313 13.51 -13.87 9.50
CA VAL A 313 14.92 -13.54 9.72
C VAL A 313 15.70 -13.83 8.44
N ILE A 314 16.50 -12.86 7.98
CA ILE A 314 17.25 -12.91 6.71
C ILE A 314 18.76 -12.85 6.94
#